data_3264ac0d1004ceb7514179343c056eac
#
_entry.id   3264ac0d1004ceb7514179343c056eac
#
_cell.length_a   1.000
_cell.length_b   1.000
_cell.length_c   1.000
_cell.angle_alpha   90.00
_cell.angle_beta   90.00
_cell.angle_gamma   90.00
#
_symmetry.space_group_name_H-M   'P 1'
#
loop_
_entity.id
_entity.type
_entity.pdbx_description
1 polymer ?
#
loop_
_entity_poly.entity_id
_entity_poly.type
_entity_poly.pdbx_seq_one_letter_code
_entity_poly.pdbx_strand_id
1 'polypeptide(L)'
;MTYCYVCPHRCGVDRAETMNSPNGIFGSCGCGMQPIVARAALHMWEEPCISGTKGSGTVFFSGCNLHCAFCQNYEISCLNKGQEISVERLKEIYFDLIKQGAHNINLVTATHFTEAIIASLQEPLPVPVIYNTSGFETVDTIHRLKNKIQIWLPDLKYSDDLAAIKYSNAPNYFNTATTAIKTMYKQVGPYQIDENGLLKSGVIIRSSAVTEYVRKYTKSNRLDR
;
A
#
# COMPACT_ATOMS: atom_id res chain seq x y z
N MET A 1 -22.94 -12.16 2.66
CA MET A 1 -22.18 -11.40 3.68
C MET A 1 -20.70 -11.55 3.36
N THR A 2 -20.06 -10.45 3.04
CA THR A 2 -18.63 -10.47 2.62
C THR A 2 -17.77 -9.95 3.76
N TYR A 3 -17.48 -10.82 4.73
CA TYR A 3 -16.64 -10.48 5.87
C TYR A 3 -15.21 -10.17 5.43
N CYS A 4 -14.65 -9.07 5.95
CA CYS A 4 -13.33 -8.56 5.58
C CYS A 4 -12.20 -9.26 6.36
N TYR A 5 -11.36 -10.00 5.64
CA TYR A 5 -10.13 -10.63 6.15
C TYR A 5 -8.91 -10.29 5.29
N VAL A 6 -8.97 -9.22 4.51
CA VAL A 6 -7.97 -8.83 3.50
C VAL A 6 -6.61 -8.49 4.12
N CYS A 7 -6.59 -7.88 5.30
CA CYS A 7 -5.35 -7.49 5.97
C CYS A 7 -5.21 -8.18 7.33
N PRO A 8 -4.03 -8.10 7.99
CA PRO A 8 -3.78 -8.78 9.26
C PRO A 8 -4.69 -8.38 10.43
N HIS A 9 -5.39 -7.25 10.35
CA HIS A 9 -6.41 -6.89 11.35
C HIS A 9 -7.60 -7.84 11.38
N ARG A 10 -7.94 -8.47 10.25
CA ARG A 10 -9.02 -9.45 10.15
C ARG A 10 -10.32 -8.98 10.82
N CYS A 11 -10.74 -7.74 10.53
CA CYS A 11 -11.83 -7.06 11.21
C CYS A 11 -13.17 -7.82 11.19
N GLY A 12 -13.41 -8.69 10.20
CA GLY A 12 -14.65 -9.45 10.08
C GLY A 12 -15.89 -8.59 9.80
N VAL A 13 -15.75 -7.33 9.40
CA VAL A 13 -16.86 -6.44 9.08
C VAL A 13 -17.44 -6.76 7.70
N ASP A 14 -18.74 -6.59 7.53
CA ASP A 14 -19.36 -6.62 6.19
C ASP A 14 -19.17 -5.27 5.51
N ARG A 15 -18.26 -5.23 4.54
CA ARG A 15 -17.92 -3.98 3.84
C ARG A 15 -18.95 -3.55 2.80
N ALA A 16 -19.87 -4.41 2.42
CA ALA A 16 -20.96 -4.06 1.49
C ALA A 16 -22.00 -3.15 2.15
N GLU A 17 -22.25 -3.32 3.46
CA GLU A 17 -23.23 -2.55 4.21
C GLU A 17 -22.68 -1.24 4.78
N THR A 18 -21.35 -1.07 4.86
CA THR A 18 -20.71 0.05 5.56
C THR A 18 -20.99 1.42 4.95
N MET A 19 -21.23 1.52 3.65
CA MET A 19 -21.40 2.80 2.94
C MET A 19 -22.76 3.47 3.18
N ASN A 20 -23.82 2.69 3.49
CA ASN A 20 -25.19 3.18 3.59
C ASN A 20 -25.79 3.05 4.99
N SER A 21 -25.05 2.55 5.98
CA SER A 21 -25.53 2.38 7.33
C SER A 21 -25.21 3.62 8.17
N PRO A 22 -26.19 4.28 8.78
CA PRO A 22 -25.94 5.38 9.72
C PRO A 22 -25.15 4.96 10.96
N ASN A 23 -25.05 3.65 11.21
CA ASN A 23 -24.26 3.03 12.27
C ASN A 23 -23.14 2.13 11.71
N GLY A 24 -22.65 2.42 10.49
CA GLY A 24 -21.67 1.58 9.79
C GLY A 24 -20.45 1.25 10.65
N ILE A 25 -20.29 -0.03 10.98
CA ILE A 25 -19.09 -0.52 11.65
C ILE A 25 -18.02 -0.67 10.58
N PHE A 26 -17.14 0.32 10.48
CA PHE A 26 -16.00 0.27 9.59
C PHE A 26 -14.90 -0.61 10.19
N GLY A 27 -14.18 -1.33 9.32
CA GLY A 27 -12.93 -1.98 9.71
C GLY A 27 -11.84 -0.96 10.02
N SER A 28 -10.67 -1.45 10.44
CA SER A 28 -9.52 -0.58 10.81
C SER A 28 -9.10 0.41 9.72
N CYS A 29 -9.38 0.13 8.44
CA CYS A 29 -9.04 1.05 7.34
C CYS A 29 -10.07 2.19 7.15
N GLY A 30 -11.24 2.12 7.76
CA GLY A 30 -12.31 3.11 7.60
C GLY A 30 -12.96 3.15 6.21
N CYS A 31 -12.82 2.09 5.38
CA CYS A 31 -13.26 2.10 3.98
C CYS A 31 -14.25 0.98 3.67
N GLY A 32 -15.17 1.26 2.73
CA GLY A 32 -16.06 0.30 2.08
C GLY A 32 -15.33 -0.55 1.01
N MET A 33 -16.10 -1.16 0.10
CA MET A 33 -15.56 -2.01 -0.97
C MET A 33 -15.04 -1.21 -2.17
N GLN A 34 -15.71 -0.09 -2.49
CA GLN A 34 -15.32 0.75 -3.62
C GLN A 34 -14.02 1.50 -3.33
N PRO A 35 -13.10 1.57 -4.31
CA PRO A 35 -11.85 2.29 -4.12
C PRO A 35 -12.08 3.79 -3.96
N ILE A 36 -11.41 4.38 -2.97
CA ILE A 36 -11.37 5.82 -2.76
C ILE A 36 -9.99 6.29 -3.22
N VAL A 37 -9.94 7.13 -4.25
CA VAL A 37 -8.70 7.68 -4.79
C VAL A 37 -8.57 9.14 -4.37
N ALA A 38 -7.47 9.43 -3.66
CA ALA A 38 -7.15 10.79 -3.24
C ALA A 38 -6.43 11.58 -4.35
N ARG A 39 -5.55 10.89 -5.08
CA ARG A 39 -4.74 11.50 -6.14
C ARG A 39 -4.31 10.44 -7.15
N ALA A 40 -4.29 10.82 -8.42
CA ALA A 40 -3.65 10.05 -9.48
C ALA A 40 -2.86 11.01 -10.36
N ALA A 41 -1.53 10.82 -10.45
CA ALA A 41 -0.65 11.71 -11.22
C ALA A 41 0.70 11.04 -11.47
N LEU A 42 1.47 11.58 -12.43
CA LEU A 42 2.89 11.26 -12.57
C LEU A 42 3.66 11.74 -11.33
N HIS A 43 4.43 10.82 -10.73
CA HIS A 43 5.26 11.08 -9.56
C HIS A 43 6.73 10.86 -9.90
N MET A 44 7.55 11.92 -9.70
CA MET A 44 8.95 11.92 -10.11
C MET A 44 9.92 11.54 -8.99
N TRP A 45 9.42 11.30 -7.77
CA TRP A 45 10.22 11.20 -6.56
C TRP A 45 10.12 9.83 -5.87
N GLU A 46 9.75 8.78 -6.61
CA GLU A 46 10.01 7.41 -6.16
C GLU A 46 11.48 7.05 -6.42
N GLU A 47 11.89 5.85 -6.07
CA GLU A 47 13.24 5.36 -6.34
C GLU A 47 13.61 5.57 -7.83
N PRO A 48 14.86 5.93 -8.16
CA PRO A 48 15.28 6.25 -9.54
C PRO A 48 14.93 5.16 -10.56
N CYS A 49 15.04 3.89 -10.19
CA CYS A 49 14.67 2.76 -11.05
C CYS A 49 13.16 2.57 -11.23
N ILE A 50 12.32 3.33 -10.51
CA ILE A 50 10.86 3.35 -10.63
C ILE A 50 10.42 4.59 -11.39
N SER A 51 10.82 5.78 -10.96
CA SER A 51 10.41 7.06 -11.57
C SER A 51 11.06 7.29 -12.93
N GLY A 52 12.33 6.91 -13.09
CA GLY A 52 13.07 7.17 -14.31
C GLY A 52 12.98 8.64 -14.72
N THR A 53 12.88 8.89 -16.02
CA THR A 53 12.83 10.25 -16.60
C THR A 53 11.41 10.80 -16.80
N LYS A 54 10.39 9.93 -16.84
CA LYS A 54 8.99 10.33 -17.15
C LYS A 54 8.06 10.20 -15.95
N GLY A 55 8.53 9.60 -14.86
CA GLY A 55 7.77 9.41 -13.63
C GLY A 55 7.01 8.09 -13.56
N SER A 56 6.59 7.78 -12.35
CA SER A 56 5.70 6.69 -11.99
C SER A 56 4.24 7.17 -12.06
N GLY A 57 3.37 6.42 -12.70
CA GLY A 57 1.92 6.67 -12.72
C GLY A 57 1.31 6.28 -11.38
N THR A 58 1.34 7.18 -10.41
CA THR A 58 1.03 6.87 -9.02
C THR A 58 -0.42 7.15 -8.69
N VAL A 59 -1.10 6.15 -8.12
CA VAL A 59 -2.46 6.21 -7.62
C VAL A 59 -2.43 6.08 -6.09
N PHE A 60 -2.77 7.17 -5.41
CA PHE A 60 -2.87 7.21 -3.95
C PHE A 60 -4.28 6.84 -3.50
N PHE A 61 -4.42 5.73 -2.81
CA PHE A 61 -5.69 5.32 -2.23
C PHE A 61 -5.88 5.92 -0.84
N SER A 62 -7.13 6.26 -0.52
CA SER A 62 -7.52 6.76 0.80
C SER A 62 -7.81 5.61 1.77
N GLY A 63 -7.65 5.90 3.06
CA GLY A 63 -7.68 4.89 4.10
C GLY A 63 -6.34 4.16 4.22
N CYS A 64 -6.15 3.49 5.34
CA CYS A 64 -4.95 2.70 5.59
C CYS A 64 -5.23 1.66 6.67
N ASN A 65 -4.58 0.52 6.57
CA ASN A 65 -4.65 -0.51 7.60
C ASN A 65 -3.70 -0.27 8.80
N LEU A 66 -2.88 0.79 8.78
CA LEU A 66 -1.93 1.07 9.88
C LEU A 66 -2.25 2.30 10.73
N HIS A 67 -2.65 3.43 10.15
CA HIS A 67 -2.84 4.71 10.85
C HIS A 67 -1.60 5.19 11.61
N CYS A 68 -0.43 5.22 10.93
CA CYS A 68 0.82 5.64 11.57
C CYS A 68 0.75 7.09 12.10
N ALA A 69 1.14 7.31 13.36
CA ALA A 69 1.14 8.64 13.99
C ALA A 69 2.05 9.67 13.30
N PHE A 70 3.01 9.21 12.49
CA PHE A 70 3.94 10.03 11.72
C PHE A 70 3.65 10.00 10.21
N CYS A 71 2.43 9.63 9.81
CA CYS A 71 2.09 9.52 8.39
C CYS A 71 2.18 10.86 7.68
N GLN A 72 3.02 10.94 6.63
CA GLN A 72 3.12 12.14 5.80
C GLN A 72 1.82 12.42 5.03
N ASN A 73 1.04 11.37 4.75
CA ASN A 73 -0.23 11.42 4.04
C ASN A 73 -1.42 11.29 5.00
N TYR A 74 -1.37 11.93 6.19
CA TYR A 74 -2.39 11.77 7.25
C TYR A 74 -3.82 12.05 6.76
N GLU A 75 -4.02 13.09 5.96
CA GLU A 75 -5.34 13.44 5.43
C GLU A 75 -5.94 12.35 4.54
N ILE A 76 -5.09 11.65 3.80
CA ILE A 76 -5.49 10.55 2.93
C ILE A 76 -5.69 9.27 3.75
N SER A 77 -4.71 8.94 4.59
CA SER A 77 -4.63 7.64 5.26
C SER A 77 -5.56 7.53 6.48
N CYS A 78 -5.80 8.63 7.20
CA CYS A 78 -6.59 8.65 8.44
C CYS A 78 -7.93 9.39 8.31
N LEU A 79 -8.00 10.43 7.49
CA LEU A 79 -9.23 11.20 7.27
C LEU A 79 -9.99 10.78 6.01
N ASN A 80 -9.51 9.76 5.31
CA ASN A 80 -10.12 9.18 4.11
C ASN A 80 -10.49 10.22 3.03
N LYS A 81 -9.72 11.33 2.94
CA LYS A 81 -9.94 12.34 1.91
C LYS A 81 -9.68 11.77 0.53
N GLY A 82 -10.65 11.82 -0.34
CA GLY A 82 -10.58 11.29 -1.70
C GLY A 82 -11.95 11.17 -2.32
N GLN A 83 -12.00 10.68 -3.54
CA GLN A 83 -13.22 10.41 -4.27
C GLN A 83 -13.42 8.91 -4.43
N GLU A 84 -14.59 8.42 -4.07
CA GLU A 84 -15.00 7.05 -4.38
C GLU A 84 -15.22 6.90 -5.88
N ILE A 85 -14.68 5.85 -6.45
CA ILE A 85 -14.75 5.59 -7.90
C ILE A 85 -15.11 4.13 -8.18
N SER A 86 -15.62 3.86 -9.38
CA SER A 86 -15.84 2.49 -9.84
C SER A 86 -14.53 1.82 -10.26
N VAL A 87 -14.56 0.50 -10.40
CA VAL A 87 -13.44 -0.30 -10.93
C VAL A 87 -13.10 0.10 -12.37
N GLU A 88 -14.11 0.43 -13.17
CA GLU A 88 -13.96 0.90 -14.56
C GLU A 88 -13.20 2.23 -14.57
N ARG A 89 -13.59 3.18 -13.69
CA ARG A 89 -12.91 4.46 -13.59
C ARG A 89 -11.46 4.29 -13.12
N LEU A 90 -11.19 3.38 -12.20
CA LEU A 90 -9.83 3.05 -11.78
C LEU A 90 -8.99 2.53 -12.95
N LYS A 91 -9.56 1.69 -13.81
CA LYS A 91 -8.90 1.19 -15.02
C LYS A 91 -8.61 2.31 -16.01
N GLU A 92 -9.56 3.23 -16.23
CA GLU A 92 -9.34 4.42 -17.07
C GLU A 92 -8.18 5.27 -16.56
N ILE A 93 -8.08 5.51 -15.23
CA ILE A 93 -6.98 6.25 -14.61
C ILE A 93 -5.62 5.61 -14.95
N TYR A 94 -5.50 4.29 -14.93
CA TYR A 94 -4.26 3.63 -15.31
C TYR A 94 -3.87 3.95 -16.75
N PHE A 95 -4.81 3.84 -17.70
CA PHE A 95 -4.53 4.15 -19.09
C PHE A 95 -4.25 5.62 -19.35
N ASP A 96 -4.90 6.54 -18.62
CA ASP A 96 -4.62 7.97 -18.69
C ASP A 96 -3.20 8.30 -18.23
N LEU A 97 -2.72 7.66 -17.17
CA LEU A 97 -1.33 7.81 -16.69
C LEU A 97 -0.33 7.22 -17.68
N ILE A 98 -0.65 6.05 -18.28
CA ILE A 98 0.19 5.43 -19.29
C ILE A 98 0.29 6.33 -20.55
N LYS A 99 -0.81 6.93 -21.00
CA LYS A 99 -0.82 7.90 -22.12
C LYS A 99 0.04 9.13 -21.83
N GLN A 100 0.14 9.55 -20.56
CA GLN A 100 1.03 10.64 -20.13
C GLN A 100 2.51 10.22 -20.11
N GLY A 101 2.81 8.94 -20.35
CA GLY A 101 4.18 8.42 -20.45
C GLY A 101 4.69 7.76 -19.17
N ALA A 102 3.82 7.40 -18.21
CA ALA A 102 4.21 6.70 -17.00
C ALA A 102 5.01 5.43 -17.31
N HIS A 103 6.14 5.22 -16.64
CA HIS A 103 6.95 4.01 -16.79
C HIS A 103 6.32 2.76 -16.15
N ASN A 104 5.42 2.96 -15.22
CA ASN A 104 4.71 1.93 -14.45
C ASN A 104 3.43 2.50 -13.86
N ILE A 105 2.58 1.65 -13.28
CA ILE A 105 1.45 2.06 -12.43
C ILE A 105 1.77 1.68 -10.99
N ASN A 106 1.82 2.66 -10.10
CA ASN A 106 2.19 2.52 -8.70
C ASN A 106 0.96 2.68 -7.80
N LEU A 107 0.52 1.59 -7.19
CA LEU A 107 -0.66 1.50 -6.33
C LEU A 107 -0.24 1.71 -4.87
N VAL A 108 -0.44 2.93 -4.35
CA VAL A 108 0.00 3.31 -3.01
C VAL A 108 -1.10 3.06 -1.98
N THR A 109 -0.81 2.21 -0.99
CA THR A 109 -1.72 1.86 0.11
C THR A 109 -3.02 1.19 -0.38
N ALA A 110 -2.90 0.22 -1.27
CA ALA A 110 -4.03 -0.44 -1.92
C ALA A 110 -4.58 -1.67 -1.16
N THR A 111 -3.99 -2.08 -0.04
CA THR A 111 -4.28 -3.32 0.71
C THR A 111 -5.78 -3.58 0.91
N HIS A 112 -6.49 -2.58 1.40
CA HIS A 112 -7.91 -2.71 1.73
C HIS A 112 -8.83 -2.68 0.50
N PHE A 113 -8.31 -2.36 -0.69
CA PHE A 113 -9.01 -2.41 -1.97
C PHE A 113 -8.57 -3.57 -2.87
N THR A 114 -7.97 -4.62 -2.32
CA THR A 114 -7.44 -5.78 -3.08
C THR A 114 -8.46 -6.35 -4.08
N GLU A 115 -9.74 -6.44 -3.71
CA GLU A 115 -10.79 -6.93 -4.63
C GLU A 115 -10.93 -6.03 -5.86
N ALA A 116 -11.02 -4.73 -5.65
CA ALA A 116 -11.12 -3.76 -6.73
C ALA A 116 -9.83 -3.74 -7.60
N ILE A 117 -8.66 -3.88 -6.98
CA ILE A 117 -7.39 -4.02 -7.71
C ILE A 117 -7.39 -5.29 -8.58
N ILE A 118 -7.80 -6.43 -8.05
CA ILE A 118 -7.89 -7.68 -8.81
C ILE A 118 -8.85 -7.51 -9.99
N ALA A 119 -9.99 -6.88 -9.77
CA ALA A 119 -10.99 -6.62 -10.81
C ALA A 119 -10.51 -5.62 -11.86
N SER A 120 -9.77 -4.57 -11.46
CA SER A 120 -9.22 -3.58 -12.40
C SER A 120 -8.06 -4.10 -13.25
N LEU A 121 -7.38 -5.16 -12.81
CA LEU A 121 -6.24 -5.80 -13.47
C LEU A 121 -6.60 -7.18 -14.05
N GLN A 122 -7.82 -7.34 -14.61
CA GLN A 122 -8.21 -8.57 -15.31
C GLN A 122 -7.31 -8.79 -16.53
N GLU A 123 -7.05 -7.73 -17.28
CA GLU A 123 -6.13 -7.72 -18.40
C GLU A 123 -4.78 -7.12 -17.97
N PRO A 124 -3.65 -7.67 -18.46
CA PRO A 124 -2.34 -7.09 -18.19
C PRO A 124 -2.21 -5.66 -18.72
N LEU A 125 -1.58 -4.78 -17.96
CA LEU A 125 -1.21 -3.45 -18.44
C LEU A 125 0.07 -3.53 -19.29
N PRO A 126 0.28 -2.59 -20.24
CA PRO A 126 1.49 -2.54 -21.06
C PRO A 126 2.74 -2.08 -20.31
N VAL A 127 2.59 -1.71 -19.05
CA VAL A 127 3.67 -1.29 -18.14
C VAL A 127 3.59 -2.09 -16.84
N PRO A 128 4.70 -2.25 -16.10
CA PRO A 128 4.67 -2.94 -14.81
C PRO A 128 3.73 -2.30 -13.81
N VAL A 129 3.10 -3.12 -12.96
CA VAL A 129 2.30 -2.67 -11.82
C VAL A 129 3.13 -2.83 -10.56
N ILE A 130 3.20 -1.76 -9.78
CA ILE A 130 3.87 -1.68 -8.48
C ILE A 130 2.84 -1.71 -7.37
N TYR A 131 3.06 -2.53 -6.36
CA TYR A 131 2.25 -2.53 -5.14
C TYR A 131 3.06 -1.94 -3.99
N ASN A 132 2.79 -0.66 -3.71
CA ASN A 132 3.49 0.13 -2.69
C ASN A 132 2.71 0.03 -1.37
N THR A 133 3.26 -0.71 -0.42
CA THR A 133 2.57 -1.15 0.78
C THR A 133 3.37 -0.90 2.05
N SER A 134 2.67 -0.80 3.16
CA SER A 134 3.27 -0.75 4.49
C SER A 134 3.98 -2.05 4.94
N GLY A 135 3.92 -3.10 4.12
CA GLY A 135 4.38 -4.44 4.49
C GLY A 135 3.41 -5.23 5.37
N PHE A 136 2.38 -4.59 5.93
CA PHE A 136 1.41 -5.25 6.81
C PHE A 136 0.31 -5.94 5.99
N GLU A 137 0.70 -7.06 5.34
CA GLU A 137 -0.10 -7.83 4.40
C GLU A 137 -0.32 -9.26 4.87
N THR A 138 -1.44 -9.88 4.46
CA THR A 138 -1.62 -11.31 4.63
C THR A 138 -0.98 -12.08 3.46
N VAL A 139 -0.50 -13.29 3.73
CA VAL A 139 0.02 -14.20 2.70
C VAL A 139 -1.05 -14.51 1.64
N ASP A 140 -2.30 -14.66 2.06
CA ASP A 140 -3.43 -14.90 1.16
C ASP A 140 -3.63 -13.75 0.18
N THR A 141 -3.66 -12.51 0.66
CA THR A 141 -3.76 -11.30 -0.19
C THR A 141 -2.64 -11.24 -1.24
N ILE A 142 -1.40 -11.54 -0.83
CA ILE A 142 -0.27 -11.57 -1.76
C ILE A 142 -0.47 -12.66 -2.82
N HIS A 143 -0.90 -13.87 -2.42
CA HIS A 143 -1.17 -14.95 -3.37
C HIS A 143 -2.27 -14.60 -4.37
N ARG A 144 -3.32 -13.92 -3.96
CA ARG A 144 -4.43 -13.49 -4.82
C ARG A 144 -4.01 -12.42 -5.84
N LEU A 145 -2.98 -11.64 -5.54
CA LEU A 145 -2.37 -10.64 -6.44
C LEU A 145 -1.32 -11.25 -7.39
N LYS A 146 -1.10 -12.56 -7.34
CA LYS A 146 -0.16 -13.25 -8.23
C LYS A 146 -0.46 -12.97 -9.70
N ASN A 147 0.60 -12.76 -10.49
CA ASN A 147 0.57 -12.41 -11.91
C ASN A 147 -0.04 -11.04 -12.25
N LYS A 148 -0.50 -10.28 -11.25
CA LYS A 148 -1.01 -8.92 -11.43
C LYS A 148 0.01 -7.86 -11.03
N ILE A 149 0.88 -8.19 -10.09
CA ILE A 149 1.90 -7.29 -9.55
C ILE A 149 3.28 -7.81 -9.99
N GLN A 150 4.06 -6.95 -10.65
CA GLN A 150 5.43 -7.24 -11.08
C GLN A 150 6.46 -6.71 -10.08
N ILE A 151 6.16 -5.61 -9.41
CA ILE A 151 7.08 -4.96 -8.48
C ILE A 151 6.39 -4.80 -7.13
N TRP A 152 7.01 -5.31 -6.09
CA TRP A 152 6.58 -5.10 -4.72
C TRP A 152 7.47 -4.06 -4.05
N LEU A 153 6.86 -3.06 -3.43
CA LEU A 153 7.54 -1.96 -2.74
C LEU A 153 7.06 -1.90 -1.28
N PRO A 154 7.41 -2.92 -0.46
CA PRO A 154 7.01 -2.96 0.94
C PRO A 154 7.90 -2.11 1.82
N ASP A 155 7.29 -1.43 2.80
CA ASP A 155 8.03 -0.87 3.92
C ASP A 155 8.30 -1.96 4.99
N LEU A 156 9.46 -1.92 5.63
CA LEU A 156 9.76 -2.58 6.89
C LEU A 156 9.98 -1.51 7.96
N LYS A 157 8.86 -1.07 8.59
CA LYS A 157 8.83 0.12 9.45
C LYS A 157 9.37 -0.12 10.85
N TYR A 158 9.19 -1.32 11.38
CA TYR A 158 9.51 -1.66 12.77
C TYR A 158 10.17 -3.02 12.87
N SER A 159 11.15 -3.12 13.76
CA SER A 159 11.70 -4.39 14.26
C SER A 159 11.21 -4.71 15.69
N ASP A 160 10.42 -3.81 16.30
CA ASP A 160 9.87 -3.92 17.64
C ASP A 160 8.35 -3.79 17.59
N ASP A 161 7.64 -4.79 18.09
CA ASP A 161 6.19 -4.85 18.08
C ASP A 161 5.54 -3.83 19.03
N LEU A 162 6.18 -3.45 20.13
CA LEU A 162 5.65 -2.43 21.02
C LEU A 162 5.61 -1.07 20.33
N ALA A 163 6.66 -0.73 19.56
CA ALA A 163 6.67 0.47 18.74
C ALA A 163 5.63 0.40 17.61
N ALA A 164 5.49 -0.75 16.97
CA ALA A 164 4.51 -0.97 15.90
C ALA A 164 3.06 -0.80 16.40
N ILE A 165 2.73 -1.36 17.55
CA ILE A 165 1.41 -1.18 18.19
C ILE A 165 1.21 0.28 18.56
N LYS A 166 2.17 0.89 19.24
CA LYS A 166 2.06 2.27 19.77
C LYS A 166 1.89 3.31 18.67
N TYR A 167 2.66 3.20 17.58
CA TYR A 167 2.74 4.24 16.56
C TYR A 167 1.97 3.94 15.28
N SER A 168 1.53 2.70 15.07
CA SER A 168 0.85 2.29 13.84
C SER A 168 -0.29 1.29 14.06
N ASN A 169 -0.68 1.02 15.30
CA ASN A 169 -1.74 0.04 15.60
C ASN A 169 -1.53 -1.32 14.89
N ALA A 170 -0.29 -1.79 14.83
CA ALA A 170 0.09 -2.98 14.06
C ALA A 170 0.67 -4.08 14.97
N PRO A 171 -0.17 -4.91 15.61
CA PRO A 171 0.33 -6.02 16.44
C PRO A 171 1.03 -7.07 15.58
N ASN A 172 2.12 -7.66 16.11
CA ASN A 172 2.94 -8.66 15.42
C ASN A 172 3.46 -8.19 14.05
N TYR A 173 3.79 -6.89 13.94
CA TYR A 173 4.17 -6.27 12.67
C TYR A 173 5.40 -6.92 12.03
N PHE A 174 6.49 -7.08 12.82
CA PHE A 174 7.76 -7.54 12.26
C PHE A 174 7.65 -8.92 11.63
N ASN A 175 7.03 -9.86 12.35
CA ASN A 175 6.82 -11.21 11.83
C ASN A 175 5.88 -11.22 10.61
N THR A 176 4.80 -10.44 10.66
CA THR A 176 3.85 -10.29 9.55
C THR A 176 4.53 -9.71 8.32
N ALA A 177 5.23 -8.57 8.46
CA ALA A 177 5.88 -7.90 7.34
C ALA A 177 7.01 -8.72 6.73
N THR A 178 7.85 -9.37 7.55
CA THR A 178 8.93 -10.23 7.05
C THR A 178 8.39 -11.47 6.33
N THR A 179 7.30 -12.05 6.80
CA THR A 179 6.62 -13.17 6.13
C THR A 179 6.00 -12.72 4.81
N ALA A 180 5.35 -11.56 4.78
CA ALA A 180 4.81 -10.95 3.58
C ALA A 180 5.91 -10.68 2.54
N ILE A 181 7.00 -10.03 2.92
CA ILE A 181 8.15 -9.72 2.05
C ILE A 181 8.75 -10.99 1.44
N LYS A 182 8.96 -12.03 2.26
CA LYS A 182 9.43 -13.34 1.75
C LYS A 182 8.48 -13.95 0.73
N THR A 183 7.17 -13.80 0.94
CA THR A 183 6.14 -14.29 0.01
C THR A 183 6.13 -13.50 -1.29
N MET A 184 6.25 -12.17 -1.22
CA MET A 184 6.40 -11.29 -2.38
C MET A 184 7.61 -11.66 -3.21
N TYR A 185 8.77 -11.85 -2.56
CA TYR A 185 10.00 -12.28 -3.25
C TYR A 185 9.86 -13.65 -3.92
N LYS A 186 9.20 -14.61 -3.27
CA LYS A 186 8.93 -15.93 -3.87
C LYS A 186 8.04 -15.85 -5.11
N GLN A 187 7.19 -14.81 -5.21
CA GLN A 187 6.32 -14.63 -6.38
C GLN A 187 7.05 -14.08 -7.59
N VAL A 188 7.89 -13.06 -7.40
CA VAL A 188 8.48 -12.29 -8.50
C VAL A 188 9.96 -12.64 -8.75
N GLY A 189 10.61 -13.31 -7.79
CA GLY A 189 12.01 -13.71 -7.89
C GLY A 189 13.00 -12.56 -7.79
N PRO A 190 14.23 -12.75 -8.30
CA PRO A 190 15.25 -11.72 -8.37
C PRO A 190 14.78 -10.52 -9.20
N TYR A 191 15.29 -9.33 -8.86
CA TYR A 191 14.96 -8.13 -9.62
C TYR A 191 15.44 -8.19 -11.07
N GLN A 192 14.69 -7.59 -11.96
CA GLN A 192 15.03 -7.42 -13.37
C GLN A 192 14.93 -5.95 -13.73
N ILE A 193 16.01 -5.43 -14.32
CA ILE A 193 16.13 -4.03 -14.76
C ILE A 193 16.29 -4.03 -16.29
N ASP A 194 15.64 -3.10 -16.98
CA ASP A 194 15.81 -2.94 -18.42
C ASP A 194 17.07 -2.13 -18.77
N GLU A 195 17.32 -1.98 -20.07
CA GLU A 195 18.47 -1.23 -20.61
C GLU A 195 18.50 0.26 -20.21
N ASN A 196 17.36 0.83 -19.80
CA ASN A 196 17.24 2.20 -19.34
C ASN A 196 17.37 2.34 -17.81
N GLY A 197 17.69 1.24 -17.11
CA GLY A 197 17.81 1.21 -15.65
C GLY A 197 16.48 1.16 -14.92
N LEU A 198 15.36 0.89 -15.61
CA LEU A 198 14.04 0.80 -15.02
C LEU A 198 13.72 -0.61 -14.52
N LEU A 199 13.18 -0.72 -13.31
CA LEU A 199 12.77 -1.98 -12.73
C LEU A 199 11.54 -2.54 -13.45
N LYS A 200 11.64 -3.79 -13.89
CA LYS A 200 10.56 -4.53 -14.58
C LYS A 200 9.87 -5.52 -13.65
N SER A 201 10.62 -6.12 -12.74
CA SER A 201 10.10 -7.01 -11.70
C SER A 201 11.04 -7.07 -10.51
N GLY A 202 10.52 -7.40 -9.33
CA GLY A 202 11.32 -7.59 -8.14
C GLY A 202 10.70 -7.02 -6.87
N VAL A 203 11.49 -6.96 -5.81
CA VAL A 203 11.10 -6.41 -4.51
C VAL A 203 12.11 -5.35 -4.09
N ILE A 204 11.63 -4.16 -3.77
CA ILE A 204 12.42 -3.11 -3.10
C ILE A 204 11.87 -2.93 -1.69
N ILE A 205 12.68 -3.21 -0.69
CA ILE A 205 12.30 -3.04 0.72
C ILE A 205 12.73 -1.66 1.17
N ARG A 206 11.77 -0.85 1.64
CA ARG A 206 12.07 0.43 2.27
C ARG A 206 12.08 0.27 3.78
N SER A 207 13.15 0.70 4.42
CA SER A 207 13.23 0.74 5.88
C SER A 207 13.17 2.19 6.34
N SER A 208 12.23 2.51 7.23
CA SER A 208 12.17 3.84 7.82
C SER A 208 13.06 3.90 9.08
N ALA A 209 13.89 4.93 9.18
CA ALA A 209 14.74 5.18 10.36
C ALA A 209 13.96 5.66 11.61
N VAL A 210 12.64 5.49 11.63
CA VAL A 210 11.75 5.92 12.72
C VAL A 210 12.14 5.32 14.06
N THR A 211 12.70 4.10 14.08
CA THR A 211 13.18 3.44 15.31
C THR A 211 14.36 4.17 15.95
N GLU A 212 15.27 4.76 15.20
CA GLU A 212 16.39 5.55 15.76
C GLU A 212 15.93 6.92 16.25
N TYR A 213 15.05 7.58 15.52
CA TYR A 213 14.54 8.90 15.87
C TYR A 213 13.71 8.84 17.17
N VAL A 214 12.86 7.85 17.31
CA VAL A 214 12.08 7.61 18.55
C VAL A 214 12.98 7.25 19.73
N ARG A 215 14.04 6.45 19.54
CA ARG A 215 15.02 6.16 20.60
C ARG A 215 15.79 7.40 21.05
N LYS A 216 16.14 8.31 20.15
CA LYS A 216 16.80 9.58 20.50
C LYS A 216 15.85 10.52 21.27
N TYR A 217 14.59 10.65 20.83
CA TYR A 217 13.61 11.52 21.47
C TYR A 217 13.16 11.01 22.86
N THR A 218 13.01 9.70 23.03
CA THR A 218 12.66 9.13 24.35
C THR A 218 13.83 9.14 25.34
N LYS A 219 15.09 9.14 24.86
CA LYS A 219 16.26 9.32 25.73
C LYS A 219 16.44 10.78 26.16
N SER A 220 16.20 11.76 25.28
CA SER A 220 16.31 13.18 25.65
C SER A 220 15.25 13.63 26.65
N ASN A 221 14.00 13.12 26.53
CA ASN A 221 12.91 13.44 27.46
C ASN A 221 12.99 12.72 28.84
N ARG A 222 13.97 11.83 29.04
CA ARG A 222 14.23 11.22 30.36
C ARG A 222 15.28 11.96 31.19
N LEU A 223 15.95 12.95 30.61
CA LEU A 223 16.98 13.74 31.30
C LEU A 223 16.44 15.05 31.91
N ASP A 224 15.16 15.39 31.64
CA ASP A 224 14.51 16.62 32.13
C ASP A 224 13.34 16.34 33.09
N ARG A 225 13.41 15.25 33.88
CA ARG A 225 12.49 15.02 35.02
C ARG A 225 13.22 14.50 36.24
#